data_46da86aa46b804d82c0e6554b140cd81
#
_entry.id   46da86aa46b804d82c0e6554b140cd81
#
_cell.length_a   1.000
_cell.length_b   1.000
_cell.length_c   1.000
_cell.angle_alpha   90.00
_cell.angle_beta   90.00
_cell.angle_gamma   90.00
#
_symmetry.space_group_name_H-M   'P 1'
#
loop_
_entity.id
_entity.type
_entity.pdbx_description
1 polymer ?
#
loop_
_entity_poly.entity_id
_entity_poly.type
_entity_poly.pdbx_seq_one_letter_code
_entity_poly.pdbx_strand_id
1 'polypeptide(L)'
;MVSLVPSLTEAIAATCPQLLVGCTDFCVRPPDMDDVVGHAVRRVRGTKNPDRAAIAELRPDLVITNDEENRAFDVEKLRADGVPVWVTHIPTVSDALTSMARLFDVLGCAEEPSWLTAARQEWQPPFEGPRLTAVVPIWRDPWMCIGPNTYASDVLAHCGVDLAPLPDDGTRYPHVELETILELGADR
;
A
#
# COMPACT_ATOMS: atom_id res chain seq x y z
N MET A 1 -13.89 5.09 10.84
CA MET A 1 -13.18 5.34 9.58
C MET A 1 -13.41 4.25 8.56
N VAL A 2 -13.17 4.51 7.27
CA VAL A 2 -13.17 3.52 6.18
C VAL A 2 -11.76 3.41 5.60
N SER A 3 -11.28 2.19 5.35
CA SER A 3 -9.99 1.96 4.71
C SER A 3 -10.17 1.37 3.31
N LEU A 4 -9.56 1.99 2.30
CA LEU A 4 -9.58 1.51 0.91
C LEU A 4 -8.26 0.83 0.51
N VAL A 5 -7.39 0.50 1.49
CA VAL A 5 -6.06 -0.07 1.29
C VAL A 5 -5.90 -1.31 2.17
N PRO A 6 -5.73 -2.51 1.60
CA PRO A 6 -5.67 -3.76 2.38
C PRO A 6 -4.62 -3.76 3.49
N SER A 7 -3.38 -3.33 3.22
CA SER A 7 -2.31 -3.28 4.22
C SER A 7 -2.61 -2.31 5.38
N LEU A 8 -3.17 -1.14 5.08
CA LEU A 8 -3.57 -0.17 6.11
C LEU A 8 -4.78 -0.68 6.91
N THR A 9 -5.70 -1.40 6.26
CA THR A 9 -6.83 -2.06 6.95
C THR A 9 -6.33 -3.06 8.00
N GLU A 10 -5.35 -3.91 7.63
CA GLU A 10 -4.74 -4.87 8.55
C GLU A 10 -4.05 -4.17 9.73
N ALA A 11 -3.27 -3.13 9.46
CA ALA A 11 -2.60 -2.33 10.46
C ALA A 11 -3.59 -1.66 11.44
N ILE A 12 -4.70 -1.11 10.93
CA ILE A 12 -5.76 -0.50 11.74
C ILE A 12 -6.48 -1.56 12.58
N ALA A 13 -6.83 -2.70 11.98
CA ALA A 13 -7.48 -3.80 12.70
C ALA A 13 -6.62 -4.36 13.82
N ALA A 14 -5.29 -4.37 13.66
CA ALA A 14 -4.35 -4.81 14.67
C ALA A 14 -4.12 -3.79 15.81
N THR A 15 -4.40 -2.49 15.58
CA THR A 15 -4.00 -1.43 16.51
C THR A 15 -5.19 -0.72 17.14
N CYS A 16 -6.18 -0.34 16.36
CA CYS A 16 -7.36 0.40 16.79
C CYS A 16 -8.64 -0.12 16.08
N PRO A 17 -8.95 -1.43 16.26
CA PRO A 17 -10.00 -2.13 15.52
C PRO A 17 -11.37 -1.44 15.64
N GLN A 18 -11.70 -0.87 16.79
CA GLN A 18 -12.96 -0.19 17.06
C GLN A 18 -13.25 1.01 16.14
N LEU A 19 -12.24 1.54 15.45
CA LEU A 19 -12.40 2.68 14.53
C LEU A 19 -12.77 2.27 13.11
N LEU A 20 -12.60 0.99 12.74
CA LEU A 20 -12.79 0.49 11.38
C LEU A 20 -14.26 0.13 11.15
N VAL A 21 -15.00 0.92 10.37
CA VAL A 21 -16.44 0.67 10.05
C VAL A 21 -16.65 0.18 8.62
N GLY A 22 -15.64 0.28 7.75
CA GLY A 22 -15.73 -0.20 6.37
C GLY A 22 -14.37 -0.42 5.74
N CYS A 23 -14.30 -1.39 4.81
CA CYS A 23 -13.10 -1.69 4.05
C CYS A 23 -13.44 -2.30 2.68
N THR A 24 -12.44 -2.45 1.80
CA THR A 24 -12.64 -3.07 0.48
C THR A 24 -12.84 -4.58 0.58
N ASP A 25 -13.35 -5.18 -0.51
CA ASP A 25 -13.49 -6.64 -0.63
C ASP A 25 -12.12 -7.36 -0.63
N PHE A 26 -11.05 -6.62 -0.97
CA PHE A 26 -9.66 -7.12 -0.97
C PHE A 26 -8.99 -7.09 0.41
N CYS A 27 -9.62 -6.49 1.41
CA CYS A 27 -9.14 -6.47 2.79
C CYS A 27 -9.46 -7.81 3.48
N VAL A 28 -8.74 -8.85 3.12
CA VAL A 28 -8.94 -10.24 3.58
C VAL A 28 -8.18 -10.57 4.88
N ARG A 29 -7.45 -9.60 5.41
CA ARG A 29 -6.71 -9.73 6.66
C ARG A 29 -7.18 -8.68 7.69
N PRO A 30 -7.38 -9.07 8.95
CA PRO A 30 -7.40 -10.45 9.47
C PRO A 30 -8.57 -11.26 8.85
N PRO A 31 -8.48 -12.61 8.77
CA PRO A 31 -9.53 -13.43 8.15
C PRO A 31 -10.89 -13.30 8.86
N ASP A 32 -10.87 -13.15 10.19
CA ASP A 32 -12.05 -12.99 11.03
C ASP A 32 -12.25 -11.50 11.40
N MET A 33 -12.31 -10.63 10.38
CA MET A 33 -12.32 -9.18 10.53
C MET A 33 -13.39 -8.69 11.51
N ASP A 34 -14.62 -9.14 11.38
CA ASP A 34 -15.74 -8.69 12.20
C ASP A 34 -15.57 -9.11 13.68
N ASP A 35 -14.99 -10.28 13.93
CA ASP A 35 -14.70 -10.77 15.28
C ASP A 35 -13.55 -9.96 15.92
N VAL A 36 -12.48 -9.68 15.15
CA VAL A 36 -11.34 -8.87 15.62
C VAL A 36 -11.76 -7.43 15.92
N VAL A 37 -12.59 -6.87 15.05
CA VAL A 37 -13.09 -5.49 15.18
C VAL A 37 -14.20 -5.38 16.24
N GLY A 38 -14.92 -6.48 16.51
CA GLY A 38 -16.00 -6.54 17.50
C GLY A 38 -17.34 -6.02 16.99
N HIS A 39 -17.45 -5.76 15.68
CA HIS A 39 -18.69 -5.39 14.99
C HIS A 39 -18.55 -5.66 13.47
N ALA A 40 -19.69 -5.66 12.76
CA ALA A 40 -19.69 -5.85 11.32
C ALA A 40 -18.98 -4.70 10.59
N VAL A 41 -17.99 -5.04 9.75
CA VAL A 41 -17.26 -4.10 8.90
C VAL A 41 -17.86 -4.11 7.50
N ARG A 42 -18.43 -2.98 7.07
CA ARG A 42 -19.08 -2.87 5.76
C ARG A 42 -18.08 -3.05 4.61
N ARG A 43 -18.39 -3.96 3.69
CA ARG A 43 -17.62 -4.11 2.44
C ARG A 43 -18.06 -3.07 1.42
N VAL A 44 -17.07 -2.32 0.87
CA VAL A 44 -17.31 -1.19 -0.04
C VAL A 44 -16.70 -1.42 -1.42
N ARG A 45 -16.72 -2.64 -1.92
CA ARG A 45 -16.19 -3.12 -3.20
C ARG A 45 -14.65 -2.99 -3.31
N GLY A 46 -14.14 -2.78 -4.53
CA GLY A 46 -12.71 -2.83 -4.82
C GLY A 46 -11.96 -1.52 -4.61
N THR A 47 -10.62 -1.62 -4.54
CA THR A 47 -9.72 -0.46 -4.39
C THR A 47 -9.83 0.53 -5.57
N LYS A 48 -10.05 0.02 -6.79
CA LYS A 48 -10.16 0.82 -8.01
C LYS A 48 -11.61 1.19 -8.39
N ASN A 49 -12.60 0.69 -7.64
CA ASN A 49 -14.04 0.96 -7.88
C ASN A 49 -14.85 0.91 -6.58
N PRO A 50 -14.50 1.73 -5.57
CA PRO A 50 -15.18 1.73 -4.28
C PRO A 50 -16.65 2.14 -4.42
N ASP A 51 -17.51 1.56 -3.57
CA ASP A 51 -18.91 1.95 -3.49
C ASP A 51 -19.04 3.24 -2.68
N ARG A 52 -18.99 4.38 -3.37
CA ARG A 52 -19.06 5.71 -2.76
C ARG A 52 -20.37 5.97 -2.04
N ALA A 53 -21.49 5.38 -2.49
CA ALA A 53 -22.77 5.52 -1.82
C ALA A 53 -22.74 4.80 -0.47
N ALA A 54 -22.25 3.57 -0.43
CA ALA A 54 -22.08 2.83 0.83
C ALA A 54 -21.11 3.53 1.79
N ILE A 55 -20.04 4.15 1.27
CA ILE A 55 -19.09 4.96 2.08
C ILE A 55 -19.84 6.18 2.68
N ALA A 56 -20.60 6.91 1.88
CA ALA A 56 -21.37 8.06 2.34
C ALA A 56 -22.42 7.70 3.40
N GLU A 57 -23.09 6.55 3.25
CA GLU A 57 -24.04 6.03 4.25
C GLU A 57 -23.38 5.77 5.61
N LEU A 58 -22.13 5.32 5.62
CA LEU A 58 -21.36 5.09 6.85
C LEU A 58 -20.97 6.39 7.56
N ARG A 59 -21.03 7.54 6.87
CA ARG A 59 -20.64 8.87 7.40
C ARG A 59 -19.30 8.81 8.16
N PRO A 60 -18.22 8.32 7.54
CA PRO A 60 -16.95 8.15 8.23
C PRO A 60 -16.30 9.51 8.53
N ASP A 61 -15.66 9.64 9.68
CA ASP A 61 -14.82 10.81 10.01
C ASP A 61 -13.56 10.86 9.14
N LEU A 62 -13.14 9.72 8.58
CA LEU A 62 -11.98 9.61 7.72
C LEU A 62 -12.11 8.43 6.76
N VAL A 63 -11.77 8.66 5.48
CA VAL A 63 -11.46 7.60 4.51
C VAL A 63 -9.96 7.63 4.24
N ILE A 64 -9.26 6.50 4.43
CA ILE A 64 -7.85 6.38 4.09
C ILE A 64 -7.68 5.67 2.75
N THR A 65 -6.81 6.23 1.91
CA THR A 65 -6.49 5.80 0.54
C THR A 65 -4.99 5.83 0.30
N ASN A 66 -4.55 5.24 -0.81
CA ASN A 66 -3.17 5.32 -1.29
C ASN A 66 -3.17 5.68 -2.78
N ASP A 67 -2.21 6.47 -3.23
CA ASP A 67 -2.14 6.99 -4.61
C ASP A 67 -1.85 5.91 -5.66
N GLU A 68 -1.28 4.77 -5.28
CA GLU A 68 -1.11 3.61 -6.16
C GLU A 68 -2.35 2.72 -6.21
N GLU A 69 -3.00 2.50 -5.06
CA GLU A 69 -4.12 1.58 -4.92
C GLU A 69 -5.45 2.18 -5.39
N ASN A 70 -5.64 3.46 -5.20
CA ASN A 70 -6.92 4.11 -5.44
C ASN A 70 -6.84 5.11 -6.60
N ARG A 71 -7.95 5.28 -7.31
CA ARG A 71 -8.02 6.25 -8.41
C ARG A 71 -8.21 7.66 -7.88
N ALA A 72 -7.45 8.62 -8.38
CA ALA A 72 -7.60 10.04 -8.05
C ALA A 72 -9.06 10.53 -8.27
N PHE A 73 -9.72 10.08 -9.33
CA PHE A 73 -11.11 10.37 -9.60
C PHE A 73 -12.07 10.00 -8.44
N ASP A 74 -11.89 8.83 -7.83
CA ASP A 74 -12.74 8.40 -6.71
C ASP A 74 -12.47 9.22 -5.46
N VAL A 75 -11.21 9.58 -5.22
CA VAL A 75 -10.79 10.48 -4.12
C VAL A 75 -11.44 11.86 -4.27
N GLU A 76 -11.38 12.44 -5.48
CA GLU A 76 -11.99 13.74 -5.78
C GLU A 76 -13.51 13.71 -5.56
N LYS A 77 -14.18 12.64 -5.98
CA LYS A 77 -15.63 12.48 -5.78
C LYS A 77 -16.01 12.35 -4.32
N LEU A 78 -15.27 11.54 -3.53
CA LEU A 78 -15.50 11.43 -2.09
C LEU A 78 -15.33 12.79 -1.40
N ARG A 79 -14.30 13.56 -1.76
CA ARG A 79 -14.09 14.92 -1.22
C ARG A 79 -15.21 15.88 -1.62
N ALA A 80 -15.69 15.80 -2.86
CA ALA A 80 -16.82 16.61 -3.35
C ALA A 80 -18.13 16.26 -2.61
N ASP A 81 -18.29 15.01 -2.21
CA ASP A 81 -19.41 14.54 -1.38
C ASP A 81 -19.24 14.89 0.11
N GLY A 82 -18.21 15.68 0.48
CA GLY A 82 -17.95 16.15 1.84
C GLY A 82 -17.28 15.11 2.75
N VAL A 83 -16.78 14.01 2.21
CA VAL A 83 -16.10 12.97 2.99
C VAL A 83 -14.63 13.36 3.20
N PRO A 84 -14.11 13.37 4.44
CA PRO A 84 -12.69 13.58 4.69
C PRO A 84 -11.85 12.42 4.13
N VAL A 85 -10.90 12.72 3.24
CA VAL A 85 -10.05 11.70 2.61
C VAL A 85 -8.59 12.03 2.81
N TRP A 86 -7.85 11.09 3.40
CA TRP A 86 -6.40 11.11 3.48
C TRP A 86 -5.82 10.18 2.40
N VAL A 87 -5.00 10.73 1.53
CA VAL A 87 -4.26 9.98 0.52
C VAL A 87 -2.83 9.79 1.03
N THR A 88 -2.41 8.55 1.18
CA THR A 88 -1.02 8.21 1.49
C THR A 88 -0.22 8.12 0.20
N HIS A 89 1.06 8.51 0.27
CA HIS A 89 2.07 8.31 -0.76
C HIS A 89 3.24 7.58 -0.10
N ILE A 90 3.50 6.34 -0.53
CA ILE A 90 4.41 5.41 0.16
C ILE A 90 5.35 4.76 -0.87
N PRO A 91 6.36 5.49 -1.36
CA PRO A 91 7.34 4.96 -2.31
C PRO A 91 8.44 4.12 -1.65
N THR A 92 8.65 4.23 -0.32
CA THR A 92 9.72 3.54 0.40
C THR A 92 9.23 2.89 1.70
N VAL A 93 10.01 1.97 2.23
CA VAL A 93 9.80 1.38 3.56
C VAL A 93 9.81 2.45 4.66
N SER A 94 10.73 3.40 4.57
CA SER A 94 10.79 4.53 5.51
C SER A 94 9.53 5.39 5.48
N ASP A 95 8.98 5.65 4.28
CA ASP A 95 7.71 6.37 4.12
C ASP A 95 6.54 5.58 4.68
N ALA A 96 6.53 4.24 4.50
CA ALA A 96 5.52 3.36 5.08
C ALA A 96 5.49 3.47 6.60
N LEU A 97 6.64 3.29 7.25
CA LEU A 97 6.78 3.37 8.70
C LEU A 97 6.39 4.75 9.24
N THR A 98 6.80 5.81 8.56
CA THR A 98 6.46 7.19 8.93
C THR A 98 4.98 7.49 8.73
N SER A 99 4.40 7.04 7.62
CA SER A 99 2.98 7.23 7.31
C SER A 99 2.08 6.50 8.32
N MET A 100 2.45 5.27 8.71
CA MET A 100 1.72 4.51 9.73
C MET A 100 1.79 5.17 11.11
N ALA A 101 2.97 5.65 11.53
CA ALA A 101 3.09 6.37 12.81
C ALA A 101 2.19 7.62 12.84
N ARG A 102 2.19 8.41 11.76
CA ARG A 102 1.31 9.59 11.65
C ARG A 102 -0.17 9.20 11.63
N LEU A 103 -0.51 8.08 11.01
CA LEU A 103 -1.89 7.59 11.00
C LEU A 103 -2.35 7.28 12.43
N PHE A 104 -1.57 6.54 13.19
CA PHE A 104 -1.94 6.17 14.56
C PHE A 104 -1.95 7.36 15.53
N ASP A 105 -1.06 8.32 15.34
CA ASP A 105 -1.11 9.60 16.08
C ASP A 105 -2.42 10.35 15.83
N VAL A 106 -2.82 10.50 14.55
CA VAL A 106 -4.09 11.15 14.18
C VAL A 106 -5.31 10.36 14.67
N LEU A 107 -5.22 9.03 14.73
CA LEU A 107 -6.28 8.17 15.26
C LEU A 107 -6.36 8.18 16.80
N GLY A 108 -5.46 8.91 17.47
CA GLY A 108 -5.47 9.09 18.93
C GLY A 108 -4.86 7.91 19.69
N CYS A 109 -4.01 7.11 19.05
CA CYS A 109 -3.23 6.10 19.76
C CYS A 109 -2.16 6.80 20.61
N ALA A 110 -2.22 6.62 21.92
CA ALA A 110 -1.35 7.31 22.88
C ALA A 110 0.15 6.96 22.73
N GLU A 111 0.43 5.76 22.21
CA GLU A 111 1.77 5.25 21.99
C GLU A 111 1.88 4.60 20.61
N GLU A 112 3.08 4.61 20.03
CA GLU A 112 3.36 3.87 18.80
C GLU A 112 3.15 2.38 19.05
N PRO A 113 2.42 1.66 18.18
CA PRO A 113 2.20 0.23 18.34
C PRO A 113 3.53 -0.55 18.38
N SER A 114 3.64 -1.52 19.28
CA SER A 114 4.88 -2.30 19.47
C SER A 114 5.35 -3.00 18.18
N TRP A 115 4.42 -3.46 17.35
CA TRP A 115 4.74 -4.06 16.06
C TRP A 115 5.38 -3.06 15.08
N LEU A 116 4.98 -1.77 15.13
CA LEU A 116 5.55 -0.73 14.28
C LEU A 116 6.95 -0.35 14.76
N THR A 117 7.15 -0.29 16.07
CA THR A 117 8.49 -0.11 16.68
C THR A 117 9.42 -1.27 16.29
N ALA A 118 8.95 -2.52 16.37
CA ALA A 118 9.72 -3.69 15.95
C ALA A 118 10.05 -3.65 14.45
N ALA A 119 9.08 -3.29 13.60
CA ALA A 119 9.30 -3.13 12.17
C ALA A 119 10.36 -2.07 11.86
N ARG A 120 10.38 -0.94 12.59
CA ARG A 120 11.46 0.06 12.43
C ARG A 120 12.84 -0.52 12.72
N GLN A 121 12.96 -1.28 13.79
CA GLN A 121 14.25 -1.89 14.18
C GLN A 121 14.74 -2.89 13.14
N GLU A 122 13.83 -3.66 12.55
CA GLU A 122 14.15 -4.67 11.54
C GLU A 122 14.53 -4.05 10.18
N TRP A 123 13.83 -3.00 9.76
CA TRP A 123 13.99 -2.42 8.42
C TRP A 123 14.97 -1.23 8.34
N GLN A 124 15.46 -0.70 9.47
CA GLN A 124 16.43 0.39 9.48
C GLN A 124 17.85 0.00 9.05
N PRO A 125 18.41 -1.16 9.42
CA PRO A 125 19.73 -1.53 9.00
C PRO A 125 19.80 -1.73 7.48
N PRO A 126 20.83 -1.20 6.80
CA PRO A 126 21.05 -1.53 5.39
C PRO A 126 21.39 -3.01 5.24
N PHE A 127 21.06 -3.58 4.09
CA PHE A 127 21.49 -4.94 3.76
C PHE A 127 23.01 -5.01 3.60
N GLU A 128 23.68 -5.86 4.36
CA GLU A 128 25.16 -6.01 4.37
C GLU A 128 25.65 -7.27 3.64
N GLY A 129 24.80 -7.94 2.88
CA GLY A 129 25.17 -9.15 2.11
C GLY A 129 25.58 -8.86 0.66
N PRO A 130 25.96 -9.89 -0.11
CA PRO A 130 26.13 -9.79 -1.55
C PRO A 130 24.80 -9.44 -2.21
N ARG A 131 24.83 -8.44 -3.10
CA ARG A 131 23.62 -7.96 -3.77
C ARG A 131 23.39 -8.72 -5.09
N LEU A 132 22.13 -8.96 -5.37
CA LEU A 132 21.67 -9.52 -6.64
C LEU A 132 21.09 -8.39 -7.51
N THR A 133 21.13 -8.56 -8.82
CA THR A 133 20.40 -7.68 -9.75
C THR A 133 19.26 -8.47 -10.39
N ALA A 134 18.07 -7.88 -10.48
CA ALA A 134 16.91 -8.57 -11.02
C ALA A 134 16.08 -7.66 -11.93
N VAL A 135 15.42 -8.27 -12.92
CA VAL A 135 14.26 -7.70 -13.61
C VAL A 135 13.03 -8.33 -13.02
N VAL A 136 12.03 -7.53 -12.66
CA VAL A 136 10.81 -8.02 -11.99
C VAL A 136 9.59 -7.67 -12.85
N PRO A 137 9.17 -8.57 -13.77
CA PRO A 137 7.95 -8.39 -14.54
C PRO A 137 6.72 -8.57 -13.65
N ILE A 138 5.73 -7.68 -13.80
CA ILE A 138 4.48 -7.68 -13.04
C ILE A 138 3.25 -7.86 -13.92
N TRP A 139 3.37 -7.66 -15.23
CA TRP A 139 2.29 -7.82 -16.18
C TRP A 139 2.81 -8.32 -17.53
N ARG A 140 1.98 -9.06 -18.24
CA ARG A 140 2.25 -9.62 -19.56
C ARG A 140 1.22 -9.10 -20.56
N ASP A 141 1.67 -8.85 -21.80
CA ASP A 141 0.88 -8.36 -22.93
C ASP A 141 0.17 -7.01 -22.68
N PRO A 142 0.93 -5.89 -22.64
CA PRO A 142 2.39 -5.76 -22.82
C PRO A 142 3.16 -6.08 -21.55
N TRP A 143 4.44 -6.46 -21.68
CA TRP A 143 5.29 -6.64 -20.52
C TRP A 143 5.50 -5.33 -19.78
N MET A 144 5.26 -5.33 -18.47
CA MET A 144 5.55 -4.23 -17.56
C MET A 144 6.41 -4.75 -16.42
N CYS A 145 7.37 -3.94 -15.99
CA CYS A 145 8.29 -4.29 -14.91
C CYS A 145 8.18 -3.29 -13.75
N ILE A 146 8.66 -3.68 -12.57
CA ILE A 146 8.83 -2.75 -11.45
C ILE A 146 9.94 -1.77 -11.82
N GLY A 147 9.66 -0.47 -11.72
CA GLY A 147 10.64 0.60 -11.87
C GLY A 147 11.25 1.04 -10.52
N PRO A 148 12.28 1.91 -10.55
CA PRO A 148 13.12 2.22 -9.39
C PRO A 148 12.42 3.05 -8.29
N ASN A 149 11.34 3.74 -8.60
CA ASN A 149 10.66 4.66 -7.67
C ASN A 149 9.35 4.06 -7.14
N THR A 150 9.38 2.79 -6.74
CA THR A 150 8.23 2.07 -6.21
C THR A 150 8.53 1.48 -4.83
N TYR A 151 7.51 1.30 -4.02
CA TYR A 151 7.64 0.62 -2.73
C TYR A 151 8.25 -0.79 -2.88
N ALA A 152 7.85 -1.52 -3.92
CA ALA A 152 8.38 -2.85 -4.18
C ALA A 152 9.89 -2.82 -4.49
N SER A 153 10.38 -1.82 -5.24
CA SER A 153 11.82 -1.69 -5.51
C SER A 153 12.62 -1.39 -4.24
N ASP A 154 12.08 -0.57 -3.34
CA ASP A 154 12.73 -0.23 -2.07
C ASP A 154 12.78 -1.45 -1.13
N VAL A 155 11.69 -2.22 -1.04
CA VAL A 155 11.67 -3.50 -0.29
C VAL A 155 12.71 -4.48 -0.83
N LEU A 156 12.81 -4.63 -2.15
CA LEU A 156 13.81 -5.49 -2.78
C LEU A 156 15.23 -5.02 -2.44
N ALA A 157 15.48 -3.72 -2.47
CA ALA A 157 16.78 -3.14 -2.10
C ALA A 157 17.16 -3.44 -0.65
N HIS A 158 16.21 -3.39 0.29
CA HIS A 158 16.41 -3.80 1.69
C HIS A 158 16.68 -5.30 1.83
N CYS A 159 16.23 -6.12 0.88
CA CYS A 159 16.51 -7.55 0.83
C CYS A 159 17.79 -7.89 0.01
N GLY A 160 18.57 -6.90 -0.41
CA GLY A 160 19.80 -7.12 -1.18
C GLY A 160 19.58 -7.36 -2.67
N VAL A 161 18.44 -6.96 -3.22
CA VAL A 161 18.12 -7.10 -4.64
C VAL A 161 18.01 -5.71 -5.28
N ASP A 162 18.90 -5.38 -6.20
CA ASP A 162 18.84 -4.17 -7.02
C ASP A 162 18.07 -4.47 -8.32
N LEU A 163 17.31 -3.50 -8.79
CA LEU A 163 16.69 -3.61 -10.10
C LEU A 163 17.74 -3.41 -11.21
N ALA A 164 17.66 -4.24 -12.25
CA ALA A 164 18.43 -4.01 -13.47
C ALA A 164 18.01 -2.68 -14.12
N PRO A 165 18.92 -1.97 -14.79
CA PRO A 165 18.61 -0.72 -15.46
C PRO A 165 17.63 -0.97 -16.61
N LEU A 166 16.39 -0.57 -16.44
CA LEU A 166 15.34 -0.63 -17.46
C LEU A 166 15.29 0.68 -18.25
N PRO A 167 14.79 0.67 -19.51
CA PRO A 167 14.47 1.89 -20.22
C PRO A 167 13.54 2.79 -19.40
N ASP A 168 13.89 4.07 -19.27
CA ASP A 168 13.06 5.04 -18.56
C ASP A 168 12.02 5.63 -19.51
N ASP A 169 10.75 5.28 -19.29
CA ASP A 169 9.60 5.84 -20.00
C ASP A 169 8.84 6.90 -19.16
N GLY A 170 9.43 7.33 -18.03
CA GLY A 170 8.85 8.28 -17.10
C GLY A 170 7.73 7.71 -16.22
N THR A 171 7.52 6.40 -16.24
CA THR A 171 6.49 5.73 -15.42
C THR A 171 7.11 4.93 -14.27
N ARG A 172 6.31 4.65 -13.22
CA ARG A 172 6.72 3.76 -12.11
C ARG A 172 6.83 2.31 -12.54
N TYR A 173 6.14 1.92 -13.59
CA TYR A 173 6.04 0.57 -14.11
C TYR A 173 6.28 0.58 -15.61
N PRO A 174 7.55 0.68 -16.05
CA PRO A 174 7.90 0.81 -17.45
C PRO A 174 7.46 -0.40 -18.28
N HIS A 175 7.04 -0.10 -19.52
CA HIS A 175 6.83 -1.12 -20.52
C HIS A 175 8.19 -1.55 -21.09
N VAL A 176 8.41 -2.86 -21.17
CA VAL A 176 9.70 -3.42 -21.59
C VAL A 176 9.46 -4.55 -22.59
N GLU A 177 10.17 -4.52 -23.71
CA GLU A 177 10.13 -5.61 -24.66
C GLU A 177 10.74 -6.89 -24.08
N LEU A 178 10.18 -8.05 -24.45
CA LEU A 178 10.65 -9.34 -23.92
C LEU A 178 12.14 -9.57 -24.20
N GLU A 179 12.60 -9.18 -25.38
CA GLU A 179 14.01 -9.27 -25.78
C GLU A 179 14.92 -8.53 -24.81
N THR A 180 14.55 -7.33 -24.40
CA THR A 180 15.30 -6.53 -23.39
C THR A 180 15.33 -7.24 -22.04
N ILE A 181 14.21 -7.83 -21.61
CA ILE A 181 14.16 -8.60 -20.36
C ILE A 181 15.12 -9.80 -20.41
N LEU A 182 15.16 -10.51 -21.54
CA LEU A 182 16.01 -11.68 -21.74
C LEU A 182 17.49 -11.29 -21.81
N GLU A 183 17.83 -10.18 -22.47
CA GLU A 183 19.19 -9.66 -22.56
C GLU A 183 19.73 -9.28 -21.18
N LEU A 184 18.92 -8.60 -20.35
CA LEU A 184 19.30 -8.23 -18.99
C LEU A 184 19.44 -9.41 -18.03
N GLY A 185 18.79 -10.55 -18.36
CA GLY A 185 18.84 -11.80 -17.59
C GLY A 185 19.84 -12.84 -18.11
N ALA A 186 20.46 -12.62 -19.28
CA ALA A 186 21.24 -13.64 -19.98
C ALA A 186 22.56 -14.07 -19.30
N ASP A 187 23.08 -13.30 -18.38
CA ASP A 187 24.35 -13.55 -17.69
C ASP A 187 24.18 -14.17 -16.30
N ARG A 188 23.01 -14.80 -15.97
CA ARG A 188 22.71 -15.29 -14.62
C ARG A 188 22.06 -16.64 -14.58
#